data_7a03e7dff35e46b8074d50b1eb25420b
#
_entry.id   7a03e7dff35e46b8074d50b1eb25420b
#
_cell.length_a   1.000
_cell.length_b   1.000
_cell.length_c   1.000
_cell.angle_alpha   90.00
_cell.angle_beta   90.00
_cell.angle_gamma   90.00
#
_symmetry.space_group_name_H-M   'P 1'
#
loop_
_entity.id
_entity.type
_entity.pdbx_description
1 polymer ?
#
loop_
_entity_poly.entity_id
_entity_poly.type
_entity_poly.pdbx_seq_one_letter_code
_entity_poly.pdbx_strand_id
1 'polypeptide(L)'
;FFFSSRRRHTRYWRDWSSDVCSSDLELPTGKMKSREGTVVDADDLIDEMVSIAATHTQELGKVKDFAETELKELYSTIGIGALKFFLLRVDPKKKMIFNPEESIDFHGFTGPFIQYTHARIKSVLRKNEINVGSKIMNEPLHKMEKELLVHCELFEQTLFQAGQSHDPSTLSMYLFQLAQMFNSFYAALSISNAESEEKKQLRLKISSLVATILKSGMQLLGINVPEKM
;
A
#
# COMPACT_ATOMS: atom_id res chain seq x y z
N PHE A 1 -18.76 26.82 35.31
CA PHE A 1 -18.92 25.63 34.39
C PHE A 1 -17.91 25.66 33.24
N PHE A 2 -17.56 26.80 32.69
CA PHE A 2 -16.61 26.91 31.57
C PHE A 2 -15.15 26.63 31.95
N PHE A 3 -14.74 26.85 33.19
CA PHE A 3 -13.38 26.61 33.66
C PHE A 3 -13.08 25.13 33.91
N SER A 4 -14.07 24.30 34.22
CA SER A 4 -13.90 22.84 34.42
C SER A 4 -13.65 22.10 33.07
N SER A 5 -14.28 22.60 32.00
CA SER A 5 -14.08 22.06 30.66
C SER A 5 -12.67 22.32 30.11
N ARG A 6 -12.10 23.51 30.34
CA ARG A 6 -10.74 23.82 29.91
C ARG A 6 -9.67 23.01 30.64
N ARG A 7 -9.86 22.72 31.96
CA ARG A 7 -8.91 21.87 32.70
C ARG A 7 -8.96 20.39 32.25
N ARG A 8 -10.14 19.86 31.89
CA ARG A 8 -10.26 18.51 31.33
C ARG A 8 -9.64 18.42 29.95
N HIS A 9 -9.82 19.45 29.12
CA HIS A 9 -9.25 19.50 27.77
C HIS A 9 -7.72 19.56 27.79
N THR A 10 -7.14 20.42 28.69
CA THR A 10 -5.67 20.48 28.85
C THR A 10 -5.06 19.22 29.46
N ARG A 11 -5.77 18.52 30.33
CA ARG A 11 -5.33 17.24 30.87
C ARG A 11 -5.36 16.13 29.81
N TYR A 12 -6.41 16.09 29.02
CA TYR A 12 -6.55 15.15 27.89
C TYR A 12 -5.46 15.37 26.84
N TRP A 13 -5.17 16.61 26.47
CA TRP A 13 -4.07 16.94 25.55
C TRP A 13 -2.68 16.60 26.14
N ARG A 14 -2.50 16.78 27.42
CA ARG A 14 -1.24 16.42 28.10
C ARG A 14 -1.03 14.91 28.19
N ASP A 15 -2.08 14.17 28.49
CA ASP A 15 -2.04 12.72 28.51
C ASP A 15 -1.87 12.15 27.11
N TRP A 16 -2.49 12.74 26.11
CA TRP A 16 -2.35 12.33 24.71
C TRP A 16 -0.95 12.64 24.14
N SER A 17 -0.38 13.77 24.49
CA SER A 17 0.98 14.15 24.08
C SER A 17 2.08 13.36 24.81
N SER A 18 1.78 12.82 26.02
CA SER A 18 2.74 12.00 26.76
C SER A 18 2.73 10.54 26.37
N ASP A 19 1.58 10.01 25.91
CA ASP A 19 1.43 8.56 25.67
C ASP A 19 1.47 8.13 24.22
N VAL A 20 1.19 9.02 23.25
CA VAL A 20 1.03 8.61 21.84
C VAL A 20 1.87 9.40 20.84
N CYS A 21 2.26 10.66 21.09
CA CYS A 21 2.84 11.49 20.05
C CYS A 21 4.31 11.86 20.19
N SER A 22 4.95 11.65 21.30
CA SER A 22 6.31 12.19 21.53
C SER A 22 7.45 11.20 21.41
N SER A 23 7.15 9.91 21.18
CA SER A 23 8.17 8.89 21.30
C SER A 23 8.29 7.91 20.13
N ASP A 24 7.47 8.08 19.08
CA ASP A 24 7.14 6.90 18.29
C ASP A 24 7.87 6.79 16.96
N LEU A 25 8.43 7.87 16.45
CA LEU A 25 9.32 7.84 15.29
C LEU A 25 10.76 8.10 15.71
N GLU A 26 11.60 7.08 15.61
CA GLU A 26 13.03 7.20 15.78
C GLU A 26 13.69 7.04 14.38
N LEU A 27 14.72 7.84 14.10
CA LEU A 27 15.59 7.62 12.95
C LEU A 27 16.74 6.68 13.35
N PRO A 28 17.41 6.01 12.39
CA PRO A 28 18.62 5.22 12.68
C PRO A 28 19.70 6.01 13.42
N THR A 29 19.69 7.35 13.26
CA THR A 29 20.60 8.31 13.91
C THR A 29 20.17 8.67 15.33
N GLY A 30 19.03 8.18 15.81
CA GLY A 30 18.52 8.42 17.17
C GLY A 30 17.19 9.15 17.21
N LYS A 31 16.76 9.53 18.42
CA LYS A 31 15.48 10.23 18.63
C LYS A 31 15.51 11.63 18.03
N MET A 32 14.43 12.01 17.34
CA MET A 32 14.21 13.39 16.94
C MET A 32 13.97 14.26 18.20
N LYS A 33 14.95 15.07 18.57
CA LYS A 33 14.80 15.99 19.70
C LYS A 33 14.94 17.44 19.23
N SER A 34 13.88 18.19 19.31
CA SER A 34 13.84 19.62 18.90
C SER A 34 14.82 20.50 19.67
N ARG A 35 15.22 20.12 20.89
CA ARG A 35 16.17 20.86 21.73
C ARG A 35 17.63 20.62 21.40
N GLU A 36 17.96 19.58 20.64
CA GLU A 36 19.33 19.17 20.33
C GLU A 36 19.71 19.40 18.84
N GLY A 37 18.85 20.09 18.07
CA GLY A 37 19.12 20.43 16.65
C GLY A 37 19.05 19.23 15.68
N THR A 38 18.55 18.08 16.12
CA THR A 38 18.39 16.85 15.32
C THR A 38 16.93 16.68 14.83
N VAL A 39 16.26 17.78 14.52
CA VAL A 39 14.92 17.73 13.90
C VAL A 39 15.11 17.58 12.41
N VAL A 40 14.56 16.51 11.84
CA VAL A 40 14.38 16.40 10.39
C VAL A 40 13.04 17.04 10.07
N ASP A 41 13.03 18.01 9.18
CA ASP A 41 11.81 18.62 8.70
C ASP A 41 11.00 17.57 7.89
N ALA A 42 9.68 17.60 8.00
CA ALA A 42 8.82 16.69 7.28
C ALA A 42 8.94 16.87 5.75
N ASP A 43 9.16 18.11 5.30
CA ASP A 43 9.33 18.42 3.89
C ASP A 43 10.66 17.86 3.38
N ASP A 44 11.77 18.00 4.13
CA ASP A 44 13.07 17.40 3.81
C ASP A 44 12.97 15.87 3.69
N LEU A 45 12.24 15.23 4.61
CA LEU A 45 12.01 13.79 4.56
C LEU A 45 11.21 13.36 3.32
N ILE A 46 10.19 14.12 2.95
CA ILE A 46 9.40 13.86 1.75
C ILE A 46 10.27 14.00 0.50
N ASP A 47 11.11 15.04 0.42
CA ASP A 47 11.98 15.26 -0.72
C ASP A 47 13.04 14.16 -0.84
N GLU A 48 13.61 13.69 0.27
CA GLU A 48 14.50 12.53 0.31
C GLU A 48 13.79 11.27 -0.22
N MET A 49 12.57 10.98 0.26
CA MET A 49 11.78 9.84 -0.18
C MET A 49 11.46 9.87 -1.67
N VAL A 50 11.14 11.05 -2.22
CA VAL A 50 10.89 11.23 -3.65
C VAL A 50 12.16 11.01 -4.47
N SER A 51 13.31 11.48 -3.97
CA SER A 51 14.62 11.28 -4.61
C SER A 51 15.03 9.80 -4.67
N ILE A 52 14.86 9.07 -3.55
CA ILE A 52 15.15 7.63 -3.49
C ILE A 52 14.18 6.88 -4.41
N ALA A 53 12.89 7.23 -4.42
CA ALA A 53 11.90 6.63 -5.32
C ALA A 53 12.27 6.84 -6.79
N ALA A 54 12.79 8.01 -7.16
CA ALA A 54 13.24 8.30 -8.52
C ALA A 54 14.41 7.39 -8.92
N THR A 55 15.42 7.24 -8.06
CA THR A 55 16.58 6.38 -8.28
C THR A 55 16.16 4.92 -8.49
N HIS A 56 15.40 4.35 -7.57
CA HIS A 56 14.95 2.96 -7.65
C HIS A 56 14.04 2.70 -8.86
N THR A 57 13.16 3.65 -9.21
CA THR A 57 12.28 3.50 -10.37
C THR A 57 13.06 3.54 -11.69
N GLN A 58 14.11 4.37 -11.77
CA GLN A 58 15.00 4.43 -12.93
C GLN A 58 15.80 3.14 -13.11
N GLU A 59 16.31 2.55 -12.02
CA GLU A 59 17.02 1.27 -12.03
C GLU A 59 16.17 0.13 -12.57
N LEU A 60 14.84 0.15 -12.33
CA LEU A 60 13.91 -0.81 -12.91
C LEU A 60 13.73 -0.67 -14.44
N GLY A 61 14.23 0.39 -15.03
CA GLY A 61 14.36 0.58 -16.49
C GLY A 61 13.04 0.73 -17.27
N LYS A 62 11.91 0.92 -16.60
CA LYS A 62 10.57 0.97 -17.22
C LYS A 62 10.03 2.38 -17.48
N VAL A 63 10.86 3.40 -17.30
CA VAL A 63 10.46 4.82 -17.37
C VAL A 63 10.53 5.44 -18.76
N LYS A 64 10.92 4.69 -19.79
CA LYS A 64 11.17 5.21 -21.15
C LYS A 64 9.94 5.79 -21.86
N ASP A 65 8.75 5.39 -21.43
CA ASP A 65 7.48 5.77 -22.09
C ASP A 65 6.71 6.86 -21.31
N PHE A 66 7.35 7.56 -20.37
CA PHE A 66 6.72 8.60 -19.55
C PHE A 66 7.21 9.99 -19.97
N ALA A 67 6.29 10.98 -19.95
CA ALA A 67 6.68 12.38 -20.02
C ALA A 67 7.34 12.82 -18.70
N GLU A 68 8.18 13.86 -18.72
CA GLU A 68 8.91 14.34 -17.56
C GLU A 68 7.96 14.73 -16.38
N THR A 69 6.81 15.32 -16.70
CA THR A 69 5.78 15.67 -15.70
C THR A 69 5.15 14.44 -15.06
N GLU A 70 4.86 13.41 -15.86
CA GLU A 70 4.32 12.14 -15.37
C GLU A 70 5.31 11.41 -14.48
N LEU A 71 6.62 11.50 -14.79
CA LEU A 71 7.68 10.92 -13.96
C LEU A 71 7.76 11.59 -12.58
N LYS A 72 7.69 12.92 -12.52
CA LYS A 72 7.68 13.65 -11.26
C LYS A 72 6.49 13.27 -10.38
N GLU A 73 5.30 13.17 -10.98
CA GLU A 73 4.09 12.72 -10.28
C GLU A 73 4.21 11.25 -9.81
N LEU A 74 4.80 10.39 -10.62
CA LEU A 74 5.05 8.99 -10.27
C LEU A 74 5.99 8.86 -9.09
N TYR A 75 7.14 9.57 -9.11
CA TYR A 75 8.11 9.54 -8.02
C TYR A 75 7.51 10.07 -6.72
N SER A 76 6.76 11.17 -6.78
CA SER A 76 6.01 11.70 -5.63
C SER A 76 4.99 10.70 -5.10
N THR A 77 4.24 10.04 -5.99
CA THR A 77 3.25 9.02 -5.60
C THR A 77 3.90 7.81 -4.91
N ILE A 78 5.07 7.38 -5.40
CA ILE A 78 5.80 6.25 -4.82
C ILE A 78 6.44 6.66 -3.49
N GLY A 79 7.18 7.79 -3.45
CA GLY A 79 7.89 8.24 -2.26
C GLY A 79 6.95 8.54 -1.09
N ILE A 80 5.90 9.33 -1.32
CA ILE A 80 4.88 9.63 -0.30
C ILE A 80 4.11 8.36 0.08
N GLY A 81 3.82 7.49 -0.90
CA GLY A 81 3.16 6.21 -0.65
C GLY A 81 3.98 5.29 0.23
N ALA A 82 5.30 5.21 0.01
CA ALA A 82 6.24 4.44 0.81
C ALA A 82 6.28 4.94 2.26
N LEU A 83 6.44 6.26 2.45
CA LEU A 83 6.44 6.89 3.77
C LEU A 83 5.15 6.60 4.53
N LYS A 84 4.00 6.92 3.95
CA LYS A 84 2.69 6.70 4.59
C LYS A 84 2.48 5.22 4.95
N PHE A 85 2.80 4.30 4.02
CA PHE A 85 2.62 2.89 4.28
C PHE A 85 3.55 2.39 5.38
N PHE A 86 4.79 2.86 5.44
CA PHE A 86 5.73 2.49 6.48
C PHE A 86 5.20 2.89 7.86
N LEU A 87 4.64 4.09 7.99
CA LEU A 87 4.03 4.59 9.21
C LEU A 87 2.78 3.79 9.62
N LEU A 88 1.94 3.43 8.63
CA LEU A 88 0.65 2.78 8.88
C LEU A 88 0.72 1.24 8.99
N ARG A 89 1.85 0.62 8.60
CA ARG A 89 2.03 -0.83 8.69
C ARG A 89 2.31 -1.34 10.10
N VAL A 90 2.60 -0.44 11.01
CA VAL A 90 2.93 -0.76 12.41
C VAL A 90 1.76 -0.34 13.30
N ASP A 91 1.46 -1.19 14.30
CA ASP A 91 0.46 -0.86 15.33
C ASP A 91 0.79 0.51 15.97
N PRO A 92 -0.18 1.45 16.01
CA PRO A 92 0.03 2.79 16.56
C PRO A 92 0.55 2.84 18.00
N LYS A 93 0.42 1.74 18.74
CA LYS A 93 0.91 1.61 20.13
C LYS A 93 2.37 1.17 20.23
N LYS A 94 3.01 0.84 19.10
CA LYS A 94 4.39 0.36 19.05
C LYS A 94 5.34 1.46 18.60
N LYS A 95 6.54 1.45 19.17
CA LYS A 95 7.63 2.30 18.68
C LYS A 95 8.10 1.83 17.32
N MET A 96 8.51 2.79 16.49
CA MET A 96 8.96 2.53 15.13
C MET A 96 10.27 3.26 14.86
N ILE A 97 11.21 2.57 14.23
CA ILE A 97 12.43 3.17 13.67
C ILE A 97 12.20 3.30 12.17
N PHE A 98 12.21 4.53 11.67
CA PHE A 98 12.02 4.80 10.25
C PHE A 98 13.34 4.71 9.49
N ASN A 99 13.37 3.88 8.46
CA ASN A 99 14.49 3.75 7.54
C ASN A 99 14.00 4.08 6.12
N PRO A 100 14.45 5.19 5.51
CA PRO A 100 14.04 5.60 4.17
C PRO A 100 14.27 4.52 3.10
N GLU A 101 15.45 3.95 3.03
CA GLU A 101 15.83 2.93 2.05
C GLU A 101 14.97 1.67 2.14
N GLU A 102 14.75 1.17 3.37
CA GLU A 102 13.91 0.00 3.61
C GLU A 102 12.44 0.25 3.23
N SER A 103 11.97 1.47 3.38
CA SER A 103 10.57 1.83 3.13
C SER A 103 10.20 1.82 1.64
N ILE A 104 11.18 1.99 0.74
CA ILE A 104 10.99 2.04 -0.73
C ILE A 104 11.27 0.70 -1.42
N ASP A 105 11.71 -0.32 -0.69
CA ASP A 105 11.96 -1.64 -1.28
C ASP A 105 10.72 -2.20 -2.01
N PHE A 106 10.90 -2.58 -3.28
CA PHE A 106 9.87 -3.19 -4.11
C PHE A 106 9.63 -4.69 -3.83
N HIS A 107 10.38 -5.29 -2.92
CA HIS A 107 10.29 -6.72 -2.57
C HIS A 107 9.85 -6.96 -1.13
N GLY A 108 9.90 -5.93 -0.28
CA GLY A 108 9.57 -5.99 1.14
C GLY A 108 8.11 -5.75 1.47
N PHE A 109 7.79 -5.68 2.78
CA PHE A 109 6.50 -5.25 3.30
C PHE A 109 6.35 -3.73 3.19
N THR A 110 6.15 -3.23 1.98
CA THR A 110 6.21 -1.81 1.63
C THR A 110 5.04 -1.36 0.77
N GLY A 111 4.78 -0.05 0.77
CA GLY A 111 3.80 0.57 -0.13
C GLY A 111 4.13 0.36 -1.61
N PRO A 112 5.38 0.62 -2.05
CA PRO A 112 5.81 0.39 -3.42
C PRO A 112 5.58 -1.03 -3.95
N PHE A 113 5.71 -2.06 -3.12
CA PHE A 113 5.39 -3.44 -3.51
C PHE A 113 3.92 -3.58 -3.94
N ILE A 114 3.00 -2.98 -3.18
CA ILE A 114 1.56 -3.02 -3.48
C ILE A 114 1.25 -2.15 -4.71
N GLN A 115 1.85 -0.96 -4.80
CA GLN A 115 1.70 -0.05 -5.93
C GLN A 115 2.18 -0.70 -7.24
N TYR A 116 3.34 -1.36 -7.21
CA TYR A 116 3.88 -2.09 -8.35
C TYR A 116 2.98 -3.28 -8.76
N THR A 117 2.44 -4.01 -7.77
CA THR A 117 1.49 -5.09 -8.04
C THR A 117 0.22 -4.56 -8.72
N HIS A 118 -0.33 -3.44 -8.25
CA HIS A 118 -1.48 -2.80 -8.89
C HIS A 118 -1.16 -2.37 -10.34
N ALA A 119 -0.05 -1.69 -10.58
CA ALA A 119 0.37 -1.27 -11.92
C ALA A 119 0.59 -2.47 -12.87
N ARG A 120 1.15 -3.58 -12.36
CA ARG A 120 1.29 -4.85 -13.09
C ARG A 120 -0.07 -5.39 -13.52
N ILE A 121 -1.04 -5.46 -12.61
CA ILE A 121 -2.40 -5.90 -12.92
C ILE A 121 -3.01 -5.02 -14.01
N LYS A 122 -2.92 -3.71 -13.86
CA LYS A 122 -3.44 -2.76 -14.84
C LYS A 122 -2.78 -2.91 -16.21
N SER A 123 -1.50 -3.25 -16.26
CA SER A 123 -0.82 -3.57 -17.52
C SER A 123 -1.37 -4.82 -18.18
N VAL A 124 -1.69 -5.87 -17.41
CA VAL A 124 -2.32 -7.09 -17.93
C VAL A 124 -3.71 -6.79 -18.48
N LEU A 125 -4.51 -6.02 -17.72
CA LEU A 125 -5.88 -5.68 -18.10
C LEU A 125 -5.93 -4.79 -19.36
N ARG A 126 -4.96 -3.89 -19.55
CA ARG A 126 -4.88 -3.07 -20.79
C ARG A 126 -4.56 -3.88 -22.04
N LYS A 127 -3.89 -5.01 -21.90
CA LYS A 127 -3.51 -5.89 -23.03
C LYS A 127 -4.58 -6.92 -23.39
N ASN A 128 -5.62 -7.05 -22.57
CA ASN A 128 -6.65 -8.07 -22.73
C ASN A 128 -8.03 -7.46 -22.49
N GLU A 129 -9.01 -7.86 -23.31
CA GLU A 129 -10.39 -7.44 -23.12
C GLU A 129 -11.12 -8.33 -22.12
N ILE A 130 -11.85 -7.71 -21.18
CA ILE A 130 -12.71 -8.41 -20.24
C ILE A 130 -14.10 -8.52 -20.83
N ASN A 131 -14.55 -9.73 -21.10
CA ASN A 131 -15.92 -9.98 -21.50
C ASN A 131 -16.80 -10.12 -20.24
N VAL A 132 -17.59 -9.08 -19.95
CA VAL A 132 -18.50 -9.04 -18.80
C VAL A 132 -19.60 -10.10 -18.89
N GLY A 133 -20.05 -10.42 -20.11
CA GLY A 133 -21.13 -11.39 -20.36
C GLY A 133 -20.68 -12.85 -20.44
N SER A 134 -19.40 -13.17 -20.20
CA SER A 134 -18.93 -14.57 -20.23
C SER A 134 -19.65 -15.42 -19.17
N LYS A 135 -20.16 -16.59 -19.60
CA LYS A 135 -20.86 -17.55 -18.73
C LYS A 135 -19.98 -17.99 -17.56
N ILE A 136 -20.65 -18.36 -16.47
CA ILE A 136 -19.99 -18.98 -15.32
C ILE A 136 -19.42 -20.32 -15.78
N MET A 137 -18.16 -20.55 -15.42
CA MET A 137 -17.45 -21.78 -15.75
C MET A 137 -18.01 -22.99 -15.03
N ASN A 138 -18.04 -24.11 -15.74
CA ASN A 138 -18.30 -25.43 -15.16
C ASN A 138 -16.99 -26.17 -14.78
N GLU A 139 -15.81 -25.58 -15.10
CA GLU A 139 -14.52 -26.17 -14.73
C GLU A 139 -14.13 -25.86 -13.28
N PRO A 140 -13.46 -26.79 -12.58
CA PRO A 140 -13.02 -26.55 -11.21
C PRO A 140 -12.01 -25.41 -11.14
N LEU A 141 -12.09 -24.61 -10.09
CA LEU A 141 -11.11 -23.56 -9.80
C LEU A 141 -9.76 -24.19 -9.47
N HIS A 142 -8.68 -23.61 -10.00
CA HIS A 142 -7.35 -23.91 -9.51
C HIS A 142 -7.21 -23.47 -8.04
N LYS A 143 -6.38 -24.16 -7.25
CA LYS A 143 -6.19 -23.85 -5.82
C LYS A 143 -5.90 -22.37 -5.58
N MET A 144 -4.97 -21.78 -6.33
CA MET A 144 -4.59 -20.36 -6.19
C MET A 144 -5.70 -19.40 -6.61
N GLU A 145 -6.53 -19.75 -7.61
CA GLU A 145 -7.71 -18.94 -8.00
C GLU A 145 -8.71 -18.89 -6.85
N LYS A 146 -8.96 -20.03 -6.21
CA LYS A 146 -9.86 -20.12 -5.05
C LYS A 146 -9.32 -19.36 -3.84
N GLU A 147 -8.04 -19.52 -3.52
CA GLU A 147 -7.40 -18.82 -2.39
C GLU A 147 -7.48 -17.30 -2.54
N LEU A 148 -7.23 -16.76 -3.75
CA LEU A 148 -7.39 -15.34 -4.02
C LEU A 148 -8.82 -14.86 -3.83
N LEU A 149 -9.82 -15.60 -4.34
CA LEU A 149 -11.22 -15.23 -4.20
C LEU A 149 -11.65 -15.22 -2.72
N VAL A 150 -11.26 -16.25 -1.96
CA VAL A 150 -11.52 -16.32 -0.51
C VAL A 150 -10.86 -15.15 0.22
N HIS A 151 -9.63 -14.81 -0.13
CA HIS A 151 -8.95 -13.67 0.50
C HIS A 151 -9.62 -12.34 0.12
N CYS A 152 -10.09 -12.17 -1.12
CA CYS A 152 -10.84 -10.98 -1.53
C CYS A 152 -12.15 -10.81 -0.73
N GLU A 153 -12.84 -11.91 -0.40
CA GLU A 153 -14.09 -11.90 0.39
C GLU A 153 -13.85 -11.36 1.81
N LEU A 154 -12.67 -11.56 2.37
CA LEU A 154 -12.32 -11.09 3.73
C LEU A 154 -12.11 -9.57 3.81
N PHE A 155 -12.14 -8.83 2.70
CA PHE A 155 -11.85 -7.39 2.68
C PHE A 155 -12.79 -6.58 3.58
N GLU A 156 -14.10 -6.81 3.48
CA GLU A 156 -15.10 -6.10 4.29
C GLU A 156 -14.90 -6.37 5.79
N GLN A 157 -14.71 -7.63 6.17
CA GLN A 157 -14.45 -8.00 7.55
C GLN A 157 -13.17 -7.36 8.09
N THR A 158 -12.11 -7.32 7.27
CA THR A 158 -10.84 -6.69 7.64
C THR A 158 -11.00 -5.19 7.86
N LEU A 159 -11.75 -4.51 6.99
CA LEU A 159 -12.05 -3.09 7.15
C LEU A 159 -12.83 -2.81 8.44
N PHE A 160 -13.84 -3.60 8.71
CA PHE A 160 -14.61 -3.47 9.93
C PHE A 160 -13.74 -3.65 11.17
N GLN A 161 -12.87 -4.66 11.18
CA GLN A 161 -11.94 -4.93 12.28
C GLN A 161 -10.94 -3.80 12.47
N ALA A 162 -10.31 -3.31 11.39
CA ALA A 162 -9.36 -2.21 11.43
C ALA A 162 -10.02 -0.92 11.97
N GLY A 163 -11.26 -0.64 11.55
CA GLY A 163 -12.04 0.50 12.05
C GLY A 163 -12.41 0.37 13.52
N GLN A 164 -12.86 -0.79 13.96
CA GLN A 164 -13.22 -1.04 15.37
C GLN A 164 -12.03 -0.93 16.32
N SER A 165 -10.87 -1.45 15.90
CA SER A 165 -9.64 -1.42 16.70
C SER A 165 -8.85 -0.11 16.57
N HIS A 166 -9.23 0.79 15.64
CA HIS A 166 -8.46 1.99 15.26
C HIS A 166 -7.00 1.63 14.87
N ASP A 167 -6.84 0.50 14.20
CA ASP A 167 -5.54 -0.05 13.83
C ASP A 167 -5.40 -0.21 12.31
N PRO A 168 -4.76 0.76 11.63
CA PRO A 168 -4.53 0.71 10.18
C PRO A 168 -3.55 -0.40 9.77
N SER A 169 -2.74 -0.93 10.70
CA SER A 169 -1.78 -1.98 10.38
C SER A 169 -2.47 -3.29 9.97
N THR A 170 -3.66 -3.53 10.48
CA THR A 170 -4.51 -4.66 10.07
C THR A 170 -4.85 -4.60 8.58
N LEU A 171 -5.25 -3.43 8.08
CA LEU A 171 -5.53 -3.23 6.65
C LEU A 171 -4.25 -3.29 5.82
N SER A 172 -3.16 -2.68 6.28
CA SER A 172 -1.86 -2.71 5.60
C SER A 172 -1.36 -4.12 5.39
N MET A 173 -1.44 -4.98 6.41
CA MET A 173 -1.05 -6.38 6.34
C MET A 173 -1.92 -7.17 5.35
N TYR A 174 -3.24 -6.97 5.40
CA TYR A 174 -4.17 -7.61 4.47
C TYR A 174 -3.85 -7.28 3.01
N LEU A 175 -3.63 -5.99 2.69
CA LEU A 175 -3.32 -5.55 1.32
C LEU A 175 -1.98 -6.12 0.83
N PHE A 176 -0.99 -6.19 1.71
CA PHE A 176 0.29 -6.80 1.37
C PHE A 176 0.14 -8.31 1.08
N GLN A 177 -0.59 -9.03 1.92
CA GLN A 177 -0.86 -10.46 1.71
C GLN A 177 -1.61 -10.69 0.39
N LEU A 178 -2.62 -9.87 0.08
CA LEU A 178 -3.33 -9.94 -1.19
C LEU A 178 -2.39 -9.72 -2.38
N ALA A 179 -1.50 -8.74 -2.30
CA ALA A 179 -0.51 -8.47 -3.33
C ALA A 179 0.50 -9.62 -3.49
N GLN A 180 0.96 -10.23 -2.40
CA GLN A 180 1.83 -11.42 -2.44
C GLN A 180 1.13 -12.62 -3.09
N MET A 181 -0.11 -12.89 -2.69
CA MET A 181 -0.90 -13.99 -3.26
C MET A 181 -1.12 -13.78 -4.76
N PHE A 182 -1.44 -12.53 -5.17
CA PHE A 182 -1.57 -12.21 -6.59
C PHE A 182 -0.26 -12.40 -7.36
N ASN A 183 0.87 -11.95 -6.84
CA ASN A 183 2.16 -12.12 -7.49
C ASN A 183 2.54 -13.60 -7.64
N SER A 184 2.24 -14.45 -6.65
CA SER A 184 2.43 -15.89 -6.73
C SER A 184 1.51 -16.54 -7.78
N PHE A 185 0.24 -16.14 -7.80
CA PHE A 185 -0.72 -16.55 -8.82
C PHE A 185 -0.25 -16.17 -10.23
N TYR A 186 0.17 -14.90 -10.41
CA TYR A 186 0.64 -14.40 -11.70
C TYR A 186 1.89 -15.10 -12.21
N ALA A 187 2.80 -15.50 -11.32
CA ALA A 187 4.02 -16.24 -11.66
C ALA A 187 3.73 -17.68 -12.03
N ALA A 188 2.76 -18.33 -11.37
CA ALA A 188 2.45 -19.74 -11.56
C ALA A 188 1.47 -20.02 -12.71
N LEU A 189 0.53 -19.10 -12.95
CA LEU A 189 -0.57 -19.30 -13.89
C LEU A 189 -0.57 -18.19 -14.95
N SER A 190 -0.46 -18.58 -16.23
CA SER A 190 -0.58 -17.62 -17.32
C SER A 190 -2.01 -17.07 -17.38
N ILE A 191 -2.15 -15.75 -17.43
CA ILE A 191 -3.45 -15.09 -17.60
C ILE A 191 -3.77 -14.97 -19.09
N SER A 192 -2.85 -14.44 -19.89
CA SER A 192 -3.07 -14.17 -21.32
C SER A 192 -3.10 -15.44 -22.16
N ASN A 193 -2.33 -16.47 -21.77
CA ASN A 193 -2.24 -17.77 -22.45
C ASN A 193 -2.79 -18.86 -21.52
N ALA A 194 -4.01 -18.68 -21.03
CA ALA A 194 -4.69 -19.66 -20.20
C ALA A 194 -5.12 -20.89 -21.05
N GLU A 195 -5.47 -21.98 -20.38
CA GLU A 195 -5.82 -23.27 -20.97
C GLU A 195 -7.09 -23.20 -21.83
N SER A 196 -8.01 -22.28 -21.49
CA SER A 196 -9.24 -22.01 -22.25
C SER A 196 -9.57 -20.51 -22.20
N GLU A 197 -10.45 -20.04 -23.09
CA GLU A 197 -10.90 -18.63 -23.07
C GLU A 197 -11.71 -18.35 -21.79
N GLU A 198 -12.47 -19.32 -21.31
CA GLU A 198 -13.21 -19.23 -20.05
C GLU A 198 -12.26 -19.03 -18.86
N LYS A 199 -11.16 -19.79 -18.82
CA LYS A 199 -10.10 -19.62 -17.79
C LYS A 199 -9.43 -18.27 -17.89
N LYS A 200 -9.14 -17.81 -19.10
CA LYS A 200 -8.58 -16.46 -19.32
C LYS A 200 -9.51 -15.39 -18.78
N GLN A 201 -10.80 -15.43 -19.13
CA GLN A 201 -11.77 -14.46 -18.67
C GLN A 201 -11.96 -14.51 -17.13
N LEU A 202 -11.94 -15.69 -16.53
CA LEU A 202 -11.97 -15.84 -15.08
C LEU A 202 -10.76 -15.17 -14.42
N ARG A 203 -9.54 -15.47 -14.89
CA ARG A 203 -8.29 -14.90 -14.35
C ARG A 203 -8.22 -13.38 -14.53
N LEU A 204 -8.74 -12.85 -15.65
CA LEU A 204 -8.87 -11.41 -15.86
C LEU A 204 -9.85 -10.77 -14.86
N LYS A 205 -11.00 -11.40 -14.60
CA LYS A 205 -11.97 -10.92 -13.61
C LYS A 205 -11.40 -10.95 -12.20
N ILE A 206 -10.71 -12.02 -11.81
CA ILE A 206 -10.00 -12.11 -10.52
C ILE A 206 -8.97 -10.97 -10.43
N SER A 207 -8.16 -10.77 -11.47
CA SER A 207 -7.16 -9.70 -11.52
C SER A 207 -7.79 -8.31 -11.35
N SER A 208 -8.91 -8.06 -12.03
CA SER A 208 -9.66 -6.80 -11.91
C SER A 208 -10.19 -6.58 -10.49
N LEU A 209 -10.73 -7.63 -9.85
CA LEU A 209 -11.20 -7.57 -8.47
C LEU A 209 -10.06 -7.24 -7.50
N VAL A 210 -8.92 -7.93 -7.63
CA VAL A 210 -7.72 -7.67 -6.82
C VAL A 210 -7.24 -6.23 -6.99
N ALA A 211 -7.15 -5.72 -8.24
CA ALA A 211 -6.76 -4.33 -8.48
C ALA A 211 -7.71 -3.33 -7.82
N THR A 212 -9.02 -3.60 -7.85
CA THR A 212 -10.03 -2.75 -7.22
C THR A 212 -9.85 -2.73 -5.70
N ILE A 213 -9.65 -3.88 -5.07
CA ILE A 213 -9.43 -3.99 -3.63
C ILE A 213 -8.12 -3.30 -3.22
N LEU A 214 -7.01 -3.54 -3.93
CA LEU A 214 -5.74 -2.89 -3.65
C LEU A 214 -5.87 -1.37 -3.75
N LYS A 215 -6.50 -0.86 -4.82
CA LYS A 215 -6.73 0.58 -5.01
C LYS A 215 -7.58 1.16 -3.88
N SER A 216 -8.73 0.56 -3.58
CA SER A 216 -9.65 1.04 -2.55
C SER A 216 -9.01 0.99 -1.16
N GLY A 217 -8.35 -0.11 -0.81
CA GLY A 217 -7.69 -0.26 0.48
C GLY A 217 -6.53 0.73 0.66
N MET A 218 -5.70 0.94 -0.37
CA MET A 218 -4.62 1.94 -0.33
C MET A 218 -5.17 3.37 -0.22
N GLN A 219 -6.26 3.69 -0.91
CA GLN A 219 -6.94 4.98 -0.79
C GLN A 219 -7.47 5.24 0.62
N LEU A 220 -8.00 4.22 1.30
CA LEU A 220 -8.41 4.33 2.71
C LEU A 220 -7.24 4.63 3.65
N LEU A 221 -6.04 4.18 3.32
CA LEU A 221 -4.80 4.55 4.01
C LEU A 221 -4.25 5.93 3.55
N GLY A 222 -4.95 6.66 2.68
CA GLY A 222 -4.48 7.93 2.13
C GLY A 222 -3.32 7.79 1.15
N ILE A 223 -3.16 6.62 0.51
CA ILE A 223 -2.07 6.30 -0.41
C ILE A 223 -2.62 6.11 -1.82
N ASN A 224 -2.07 6.85 -2.77
CA ASN A 224 -2.40 6.70 -4.18
C ASN A 224 -1.64 5.51 -4.79
N VAL A 225 -2.26 4.84 -5.76
CA VAL A 225 -1.64 3.77 -6.55
C VAL A 225 -1.58 4.16 -8.02
N PRO A 226 -0.42 4.05 -8.68
CA PRO A 226 -0.28 4.40 -10.09
C PRO A 226 -0.93 3.34 -10.99
N GLU A 227 -1.40 3.78 -12.16
CA GLU A 227 -1.94 2.89 -13.20
C GLU A 227 -0.81 2.28 -14.06
N LYS A 228 0.37 2.96 -14.11
CA LYS A 228 1.58 2.53 -14.82
C LYS A 228 2.78 2.73 -13.91
N MET A 229 3.77 1.87 -14.06
CA MET A 229 5.01 1.93 -13.28
C MET A 229 6.13 1.19 -14.03
#